data_c50bd4b41396601b906ed62d444fe0aa
#
_entry.id   c50bd4b41396601b906ed62d444fe0aa
#
_cell.length_a   1.000
_cell.length_b   1.000
_cell.length_c   1.000
_cell.angle_alpha   90.00
_cell.angle_beta   90.00
_cell.angle_gamma   90.00
#
_symmetry.space_group_name_H-M   'P 1'
#
loop_
_entity.id
_entity.type
_entity.pdbx_description
1 polymer ?
#
loop_
_entity_poly.entity_id
_entity_poly.type
_entity_poly.pdbx_seq_one_letter_code
_entity_poly.pdbx_strand_id
1 'polypeptide(L)'
;MNEAAVEIRGLDFAYESGRPALRAVDLTIRRGECLGLLGPNGAGKSTLLLHLNGVLRGRGQVRVLGMETKRVHLKEIRRRVGLLFQDPRQQLFLPTIEEDVAFGPLNAGWSGEEAHRRVARVLERFGLEPIAATSPLRLSTGEQKRAALATVLVLEPELLAFDEPSAGLDPAGRRDFIEIVRALSQTKVIATHDMELAYELCGRIVVMDHGRIVADGPRDAILGDAGLLSAHRLERPLSMVLREMTLRDA
;
A
#
# COMPACT_ATOMS: atom_id res chain seq x y z
N MET A 1 4.10 25.08 2.00
CA MET A 1 4.20 24.03 3.04
C MET A 1 3.49 22.80 2.48
N ASN A 2 4.19 21.66 2.33
CA ASN A 2 3.54 20.44 1.83
C ASN A 2 2.53 19.95 2.89
N GLU A 3 1.26 19.95 2.53
CA GLU A 3 0.15 19.49 3.37
C GLU A 3 0.30 17.99 3.71
N ALA A 4 0.01 17.60 4.96
CA ALA A 4 0.05 16.21 5.37
C ALA A 4 -1.11 15.43 4.74
N ALA A 5 -0.81 14.29 4.11
CA ALA A 5 -1.81 13.32 3.67
C ALA A 5 -2.24 12.41 4.84
N VAL A 6 -1.30 12.09 5.75
CA VAL A 6 -1.56 11.27 6.94
C VAL A 6 -0.88 11.92 8.15
N GLU A 7 -1.58 11.98 9.26
CA GLU A 7 -1.06 12.34 10.58
C GLU A 7 -1.52 11.30 11.59
N ILE A 8 -0.57 10.66 12.26
CA ILE A 8 -0.81 9.69 13.33
C ILE A 8 -0.09 10.19 14.57
N ARG A 9 -0.80 10.22 15.70
CA ARG A 9 -0.26 10.67 17.00
C ARG A 9 -0.62 9.69 18.10
N GLY A 10 0.40 9.11 18.71
CA GLY A 10 0.29 8.22 19.85
C GLY A 10 -0.65 7.03 19.60
N LEU A 11 -0.59 6.42 18.43
CA LEU A 11 -1.50 5.32 18.08
C LEU A 11 -1.08 4.03 18.77
N ASP A 12 -1.96 3.55 19.65
CA ASP A 12 -1.89 2.23 20.29
C ASP A 12 -3.03 1.34 19.80
N PHE A 13 -2.73 0.08 19.51
CA PHE A 13 -3.74 -0.90 19.14
C PHE A 13 -3.35 -2.32 19.58
N ALA A 14 -4.33 -3.04 20.11
CA ALA A 14 -4.24 -4.47 20.38
C ALA A 14 -5.45 -5.18 19.78
N TYR A 15 -5.25 -6.38 19.23
CA TYR A 15 -6.35 -7.24 18.81
C TYR A 15 -7.13 -7.80 20.01
N GLU A 16 -8.31 -8.35 19.78
CA GLU A 16 -9.16 -8.96 20.82
C GLU A 16 -8.44 -10.04 21.63
N SER A 17 -7.46 -10.71 21.03
CA SER A 17 -6.59 -11.66 21.73
C SER A 17 -5.70 -11.03 22.82
N GLY A 18 -5.76 -9.70 23.01
CA GLY A 18 -4.90 -8.95 23.93
C GLY A 18 -3.47 -8.71 23.41
N ARG A 19 -3.11 -9.24 22.22
CA ARG A 19 -1.78 -9.04 21.65
C ARG A 19 -1.62 -7.62 21.12
N PRO A 20 -0.69 -6.81 21.68
CA PRO A 20 -0.40 -5.48 21.17
C PRO A 20 0.18 -5.56 19.76
N ALA A 21 -0.39 -4.78 18.83
CA ALA A 21 0.07 -4.72 17.44
C ALA A 21 0.68 -3.36 17.08
N LEU A 22 0.25 -2.27 17.74
CA LEU A 22 0.85 -0.93 17.61
C LEU A 22 1.05 -0.34 19.00
N ARG A 23 2.15 0.41 19.18
CA ARG A 23 2.57 0.98 20.47
C ARG A 23 3.09 2.39 20.29
N ALA A 24 2.28 3.38 20.66
CA ALA A 24 2.61 4.81 20.62
C ALA A 24 3.23 5.22 19.26
N VAL A 25 2.54 4.86 18.15
CA VAL A 25 3.02 5.18 16.81
C VAL A 25 2.71 6.64 16.50
N ASP A 26 3.76 7.40 16.15
CA ASP A 26 3.69 8.75 15.61
C ASP A 26 4.23 8.72 14.18
N LEU A 27 3.46 9.23 13.21
CA LEU A 27 3.87 9.25 11.80
C LEU A 27 3.15 10.36 11.05
N THR A 28 3.91 11.11 10.26
CA THR A 28 3.36 12.07 9.31
C THR A 28 3.82 11.73 7.89
N ILE A 29 2.88 11.64 6.94
CA ILE A 29 3.16 11.39 5.51
C ILE A 29 2.69 12.61 4.72
N ARG A 30 3.53 13.14 3.85
CA ARG A 30 3.22 14.32 3.04
C ARG A 30 2.45 13.92 1.77
N ARG A 31 1.68 14.85 1.21
CA ARG A 31 1.02 14.63 -0.08
C ARG A 31 2.06 14.41 -1.19
N GLY A 32 1.77 13.43 -2.06
CA GLY A 32 2.65 13.03 -3.16
C GLY A 32 3.87 12.21 -2.74
N GLU A 33 4.07 11.96 -1.45
CA GLU A 33 5.17 11.13 -0.95
C GLU A 33 4.95 9.65 -1.27
N CYS A 34 6.03 8.93 -1.59
CA CYS A 34 6.06 7.47 -1.61
C CYS A 34 6.89 6.99 -0.41
N LEU A 35 6.20 6.49 0.61
CA LEU A 35 6.78 5.99 1.86
C LEU A 35 6.90 4.47 1.82
N GLY A 36 8.09 3.94 2.10
CA GLY A 36 8.30 2.52 2.39
C GLY A 36 8.12 2.25 3.89
N LEU A 37 7.22 1.35 4.24
CA LEU A 37 6.99 0.88 5.60
C LEU A 37 7.60 -0.51 5.72
N LEU A 38 8.82 -0.60 6.25
CA LEU A 38 9.61 -1.82 6.33
C LEU A 38 9.56 -2.44 7.73
N GLY A 39 9.89 -3.71 7.83
CA GLY A 39 9.99 -4.42 9.09
C GLY A 39 9.70 -5.90 8.95
N PRO A 40 10.06 -6.72 9.95
CA PRO A 40 9.80 -8.15 9.93
C PRO A 40 8.31 -8.48 9.94
N ASN A 41 7.99 -9.75 9.67
CA ASN A 41 6.62 -10.24 9.80
C ASN A 41 6.12 -10.05 11.24
N GLY A 42 4.90 -9.54 11.39
CA GLY A 42 4.33 -9.23 12.70
C GLY A 42 4.78 -7.90 13.32
N ALA A 43 5.55 -7.07 12.62
CA ALA A 43 5.98 -5.75 13.08
C ALA A 43 4.82 -4.73 13.26
N GLY A 44 3.65 -5.00 12.67
CA GLY A 44 2.49 -4.11 12.76
C GLY A 44 2.18 -3.35 11.47
N LYS A 45 2.89 -3.60 10.36
CA LYS A 45 2.75 -2.89 9.08
C LYS A 45 1.31 -2.92 8.54
N SER A 46 0.77 -4.10 8.30
CA SER A 46 -0.62 -4.28 7.81
C SER A 46 -1.65 -3.68 8.77
N THR A 47 -1.41 -3.83 10.08
CA THR A 47 -2.26 -3.22 11.11
C THR A 47 -2.26 -1.70 10.97
N LEU A 48 -1.11 -1.07 10.73
CA LEU A 48 -1.02 0.37 10.52
C LEU A 48 -1.77 0.81 9.25
N LEU A 49 -1.61 0.08 8.13
CA LEU A 49 -2.35 0.36 6.89
C LEU A 49 -3.87 0.31 7.10
N LEU A 50 -4.38 -0.65 7.86
CA LEU A 50 -5.81 -0.79 8.17
C LEU A 50 -6.38 0.37 9.03
N HIS A 51 -5.53 1.13 9.72
CA HIS A 51 -5.94 2.34 10.40
C HIS A 51 -6.10 3.53 9.44
N LEU A 52 -5.40 3.53 8.28
CA LEU A 52 -5.47 4.63 7.32
C LEU A 52 -6.84 4.72 6.63
N ASN A 53 -7.52 3.60 6.43
CA ASN A 53 -8.88 3.58 5.86
C ASN A 53 -9.98 3.33 6.91
N GLY A 54 -9.60 3.33 8.20
CA GLY A 54 -10.52 3.19 9.32
C GLY A 54 -11.21 1.82 9.42
N VAL A 55 -10.60 0.76 8.88
CA VAL A 55 -11.00 -0.64 9.13
C VAL A 55 -10.71 -0.98 10.59
N LEU A 56 -9.51 -0.63 11.07
CA LEU A 56 -9.16 -0.72 12.48
C LEU A 56 -9.15 0.67 13.12
N ARG A 57 -9.39 0.71 14.42
CA ARG A 57 -9.34 1.91 15.24
C ARG A 57 -8.71 1.59 16.58
N GLY A 58 -7.67 2.34 16.94
CA GLY A 58 -6.95 2.24 18.20
C GLY A 58 -7.15 3.45 19.10
N ARG A 59 -6.35 3.54 20.16
CA ARG A 59 -6.20 4.75 20.96
C ARG A 59 -5.22 5.68 20.26
N GLY A 60 -5.34 6.98 20.49
CA GLY A 60 -4.55 8.00 19.79
C GLY A 60 -5.35 8.68 18.70
N GLN A 61 -4.67 9.41 17.83
CA GLN A 61 -5.29 10.17 16.76
C GLN A 61 -4.75 9.72 15.39
N VAL A 62 -5.66 9.45 14.45
CA VAL A 62 -5.33 9.19 13.05
C VAL A 62 -6.14 10.15 12.20
N ARG A 63 -5.45 10.99 11.42
CA ARG A 63 -6.03 11.87 10.41
C ARG A 63 -5.53 11.46 9.03
N VAL A 64 -6.45 11.38 8.08
CA VAL A 64 -6.13 11.05 6.69
C VAL A 64 -6.82 12.07 5.80
N LEU A 65 -6.04 12.72 4.93
CA LEU A 65 -6.50 13.79 4.04
C LEU A 65 -7.28 14.88 4.80
N GLY A 66 -6.77 15.26 5.98
CA GLY A 66 -7.37 16.26 6.88
C GLY A 66 -8.55 15.76 7.73
N MET A 67 -9.05 14.52 7.51
CA MET A 67 -10.20 13.95 8.22
C MET A 67 -9.74 12.96 9.28
N GLU A 68 -10.28 13.03 10.50
CA GLU A 68 -10.10 11.99 11.51
C GLU A 68 -10.81 10.70 11.09
N THR A 69 -10.20 9.53 11.38
CA THR A 69 -10.77 8.21 11.10
C THR A 69 -11.94 7.88 12.07
N LYS A 70 -12.89 8.82 12.20
CA LYS A 70 -14.13 8.67 12.97
C LYS A 70 -15.27 8.19 12.07
N ARG A 71 -16.26 7.52 12.69
CA ARG A 71 -17.39 6.90 11.96
C ARG A 71 -18.04 7.83 10.92
N VAL A 72 -18.18 9.10 11.24
CA VAL A 72 -18.81 10.13 10.37
C VAL A 72 -18.03 10.37 9.07
N HIS A 73 -16.71 10.19 9.07
CA HIS A 73 -15.86 10.44 7.90
C HIS A 73 -15.48 9.17 7.12
N LEU A 74 -15.80 7.95 7.65
CA LEU A 74 -15.27 6.70 7.06
C LEU A 74 -15.71 6.47 5.61
N LYS A 75 -16.93 6.88 5.24
CA LYS A 75 -17.41 6.74 3.86
C LYS A 75 -16.52 7.54 2.90
N GLU A 76 -16.21 8.79 3.24
CA GLU A 76 -15.38 9.66 2.44
C GLU A 76 -13.91 9.22 2.46
N ILE A 77 -13.37 8.85 3.61
CA ILE A 77 -12.00 8.32 3.72
C ILE A 77 -11.83 7.09 2.82
N ARG A 78 -12.73 6.11 2.89
CA ARG A 78 -12.66 4.88 2.09
C ARG A 78 -12.78 5.10 0.59
N ARG A 79 -13.46 6.17 0.17
CA ARG A 79 -13.51 6.57 -1.23
C ARG A 79 -12.17 7.14 -1.72
N ARG A 80 -11.45 7.86 -0.86
CA ARG A 80 -10.22 8.59 -1.20
C ARG A 80 -8.93 7.84 -0.82
N VAL A 81 -9.05 6.76 -0.06
CA VAL A 81 -7.93 5.90 0.37
C VAL A 81 -8.11 4.52 -0.21
N GLY A 82 -7.29 4.19 -1.18
CA GLY A 82 -7.23 2.85 -1.76
C GLY A 82 -6.32 1.95 -0.95
N LEU A 83 -6.79 0.77 -0.60
CA LEU A 83 -6.01 -0.27 0.07
C LEU A 83 -5.90 -1.49 -0.84
N LEU A 84 -4.68 -1.92 -1.14
CA LEU A 84 -4.39 -3.16 -1.84
C LEU A 84 -3.89 -4.19 -0.82
N PHE A 85 -4.64 -5.28 -0.67
CA PHE A 85 -4.29 -6.37 0.23
C PHE A 85 -3.18 -7.26 -0.35
N GLN A 86 -2.42 -7.92 0.53
CA GLN A 86 -1.37 -8.85 0.15
C GLN A 86 -1.91 -10.00 -0.72
N ASP A 87 -3.02 -10.62 -0.30
CA ASP A 87 -3.72 -11.67 -1.05
C ASP A 87 -4.89 -11.06 -1.84
N PRO A 88 -4.83 -11.03 -3.18
CA PRO A 88 -5.91 -10.50 -4.02
C PRO A 88 -7.27 -11.16 -3.78
N ARG A 89 -7.31 -12.43 -3.32
CA ARG A 89 -8.54 -13.16 -3.03
C ARG A 89 -9.33 -12.58 -1.85
N GLN A 90 -8.71 -11.77 -1.01
CA GLN A 90 -9.40 -11.01 0.03
C GLN A 90 -10.15 -9.78 -0.51
N GLN A 91 -9.86 -9.42 -1.76
CA GLN A 91 -10.38 -8.22 -2.41
C GLN A 91 -11.29 -8.55 -3.60
N LEU A 92 -11.00 -9.64 -4.31
CA LEU A 92 -11.76 -10.11 -5.45
C LEU A 92 -12.71 -11.22 -4.98
N PHE A 93 -14.01 -10.94 -4.94
CA PHE A 93 -15.01 -11.83 -4.33
C PHE A 93 -16.30 -11.97 -5.16
N LEU A 94 -16.42 -11.22 -6.27
CA LEU A 94 -17.56 -11.30 -7.18
C LEU A 94 -17.33 -12.33 -8.31
N PRO A 95 -18.38 -12.74 -9.03
CA PRO A 95 -18.28 -13.74 -10.08
C PRO A 95 -17.32 -13.38 -11.20
N THR A 96 -17.17 -12.09 -11.54
CA THR A 96 -16.33 -11.60 -12.64
C THR A 96 -15.47 -10.42 -12.21
N ILE A 97 -14.37 -10.18 -12.95
CA ILE A 97 -13.49 -9.03 -12.72
C ILE A 97 -14.23 -7.71 -12.92
N GLU A 98 -15.06 -7.61 -13.96
CA GLU A 98 -15.82 -6.40 -14.25
C GLU A 98 -16.74 -6.03 -13.08
N GLU A 99 -17.42 -7.02 -12.49
CA GLU A 99 -18.29 -6.82 -11.33
C GLU A 99 -17.47 -6.37 -10.10
N ASP A 100 -16.31 -6.99 -9.84
CA ASP A 100 -15.42 -6.58 -8.75
C ASP A 100 -14.94 -5.13 -8.92
N VAL A 101 -14.55 -4.74 -10.14
CA VAL A 101 -14.11 -3.36 -10.43
C VAL A 101 -15.29 -2.38 -10.32
N ALA A 102 -16.50 -2.77 -10.72
CA ALA A 102 -17.69 -1.94 -10.64
C ALA A 102 -18.22 -1.76 -9.22
N PHE A 103 -17.90 -2.68 -8.31
CA PHE A 103 -18.43 -2.69 -6.95
C PHE A 103 -18.16 -1.39 -6.17
N GLY A 104 -16.93 -0.88 -6.24
CA GLY A 104 -16.55 0.37 -5.57
C GLY A 104 -17.35 1.59 -6.05
N PRO A 105 -17.34 1.89 -7.35
CA PRO A 105 -18.13 2.97 -7.96
C PRO A 105 -19.62 2.93 -7.64
N LEU A 106 -20.24 1.77 -7.76
CA LEU A 106 -21.66 1.59 -7.46
C LEU A 106 -21.98 1.86 -5.99
N ASN A 107 -21.14 1.37 -5.05
CA ASN A 107 -21.29 1.66 -3.63
C ASN A 107 -20.99 3.13 -3.26
N ALA A 108 -20.16 3.81 -4.06
CA ALA A 108 -19.95 5.25 -3.92
C ALA A 108 -21.16 6.07 -4.36
N GLY A 109 -22.14 5.45 -5.04
CA GLY A 109 -23.37 6.07 -5.49
C GLY A 109 -23.25 6.73 -6.86
N TRP A 110 -22.26 6.30 -7.68
CA TRP A 110 -22.15 6.79 -9.07
C TRP A 110 -23.27 6.21 -9.92
N SER A 111 -23.67 6.94 -10.96
CA SER A 111 -24.65 6.42 -11.93
C SER A 111 -24.10 5.19 -12.64
N GLY A 112 -24.97 4.28 -13.05
CA GLY A 112 -24.57 3.08 -13.77
C GLY A 112 -23.73 3.39 -15.02
N GLU A 113 -24.10 4.44 -15.75
CA GLU A 113 -23.37 4.89 -16.95
C GLU A 113 -21.96 5.44 -16.61
N GLU A 114 -21.81 6.24 -15.57
CA GLU A 114 -20.50 6.75 -15.13
C GLU A 114 -19.62 5.62 -14.62
N ALA A 115 -20.18 4.74 -13.78
CA ALA A 115 -19.47 3.57 -13.28
C ALA A 115 -18.97 2.70 -14.43
N HIS A 116 -19.82 2.37 -15.40
CA HIS A 116 -19.48 1.55 -16.57
C HIS A 116 -18.33 2.19 -17.38
N ARG A 117 -18.41 3.48 -17.70
CA ARG A 117 -17.34 4.19 -18.44
C ARG A 117 -15.98 4.13 -17.71
N ARG A 118 -15.98 4.29 -16.39
CA ARG A 118 -14.74 4.24 -15.60
C ARG A 118 -14.18 2.84 -15.47
N VAL A 119 -15.06 1.85 -15.29
CA VAL A 119 -14.68 0.43 -15.28
C VAL A 119 -14.01 0.05 -16.60
N ALA A 120 -14.64 0.36 -17.75
CA ALA A 120 -14.06 0.07 -19.05
C ALA A 120 -12.65 0.70 -19.22
N ARG A 121 -12.51 1.98 -18.86
CA ARG A 121 -11.22 2.69 -18.93
C ARG A 121 -10.14 2.04 -18.06
N VAL A 122 -10.50 1.61 -16.85
CA VAL A 122 -9.54 0.98 -15.94
C VAL A 122 -9.18 -0.42 -16.41
N LEU A 123 -10.14 -1.20 -16.89
CA LEU A 123 -9.89 -2.53 -17.47
C LEU A 123 -8.93 -2.43 -18.68
N GLU A 124 -9.17 -1.49 -19.59
CA GLU A 124 -8.27 -1.17 -20.72
C GLU A 124 -6.86 -0.84 -20.22
N ARG A 125 -6.74 0.09 -19.30
CA ARG A 125 -5.44 0.53 -18.73
C ARG A 125 -4.62 -0.61 -18.17
N PHE A 126 -5.27 -1.63 -17.59
CA PHE A 126 -4.60 -2.79 -16.99
C PHE A 126 -4.55 -4.03 -17.89
N GLY A 127 -5.01 -3.93 -19.14
CA GLY A 127 -5.07 -5.05 -20.10
C GLY A 127 -5.97 -6.19 -19.62
N LEU A 128 -7.07 -5.85 -18.93
CA LEU A 128 -8.01 -6.80 -18.34
C LEU A 128 -9.29 -6.97 -19.18
N GLU A 129 -9.50 -6.19 -20.24
CA GLU A 129 -10.70 -6.25 -21.09
C GLU A 129 -10.97 -7.66 -21.63
N PRO A 130 -9.97 -8.41 -22.18
CA PRO A 130 -10.24 -9.73 -22.74
C PRO A 130 -10.71 -10.75 -21.72
N ILE A 131 -10.45 -10.49 -20.44
CA ILE A 131 -10.77 -11.38 -19.32
C ILE A 131 -11.76 -10.78 -18.33
N ALA A 132 -12.40 -9.65 -18.67
CA ALA A 132 -13.31 -8.92 -17.78
C ALA A 132 -14.47 -9.78 -17.25
N ALA A 133 -15.04 -10.66 -18.09
CA ALA A 133 -16.10 -11.60 -17.73
C ALA A 133 -15.58 -12.90 -17.08
N THR A 134 -14.29 -13.02 -16.84
CA THR A 134 -13.68 -14.21 -16.24
C THR A 134 -13.74 -14.13 -14.71
N SER A 135 -13.95 -15.29 -14.08
CA SER A 135 -13.88 -15.38 -12.61
C SER A 135 -12.46 -15.16 -12.11
N PRO A 136 -12.26 -14.34 -11.05
CA PRO A 136 -10.96 -14.14 -10.43
C PRO A 136 -10.22 -15.41 -10.02
N LEU A 137 -10.97 -16.48 -9.74
CA LEU A 137 -10.40 -17.78 -9.35
C LEU A 137 -9.68 -18.50 -10.49
N ARG A 138 -9.88 -18.09 -11.73
CA ARG A 138 -9.25 -18.67 -12.93
C ARG A 138 -8.03 -17.89 -13.41
N LEU A 139 -7.69 -16.81 -12.73
CA LEU A 139 -6.61 -15.92 -13.12
C LEU A 139 -5.26 -16.37 -12.54
N SER A 140 -4.18 -16.06 -13.25
CA SER A 140 -2.82 -16.07 -12.70
C SER A 140 -2.68 -15.05 -11.56
N THR A 141 -1.69 -15.23 -10.70
CA THR A 141 -1.42 -14.30 -9.60
C THR A 141 -1.19 -12.87 -10.08
N GLY A 142 -0.50 -12.70 -11.21
CA GLY A 142 -0.25 -11.38 -11.81
C GLY A 142 -1.54 -10.72 -12.29
N GLU A 143 -2.43 -11.47 -12.96
CA GLU A 143 -3.75 -10.96 -13.38
C GLU A 143 -4.63 -10.62 -12.17
N GLN A 144 -4.66 -11.47 -11.14
CA GLN A 144 -5.39 -11.19 -9.91
C GLN A 144 -4.89 -9.89 -9.24
N LYS A 145 -3.58 -9.65 -9.20
CA LYS A 145 -3.03 -8.41 -8.64
C LYS A 145 -3.37 -7.19 -9.48
N ARG A 146 -3.32 -7.29 -10.81
CA ARG A 146 -3.77 -6.20 -11.68
C ARG A 146 -5.26 -5.92 -11.51
N ALA A 147 -6.09 -6.96 -11.43
CA ALA A 147 -7.53 -6.83 -11.18
C ALA A 147 -7.81 -6.18 -9.82
N ALA A 148 -7.14 -6.64 -8.74
CA ALA A 148 -7.27 -6.03 -7.42
C ALA A 148 -6.82 -4.55 -7.42
N LEU A 149 -5.75 -4.20 -8.14
CA LEU A 149 -5.35 -2.80 -8.29
C LEU A 149 -6.37 -1.99 -9.09
N ALA A 150 -7.00 -2.57 -10.10
CA ALA A 150 -8.07 -1.94 -10.87
C ALA A 150 -9.29 -1.60 -9.99
N THR A 151 -9.70 -2.49 -9.05
CA THR A 151 -10.81 -2.23 -8.10
C THR A 151 -10.54 -1.04 -7.19
N VAL A 152 -9.27 -0.74 -6.92
CA VAL A 152 -8.85 0.41 -6.11
C VAL A 152 -8.80 1.69 -6.96
N LEU A 153 -8.15 1.62 -8.11
CA LEU A 153 -7.85 2.82 -8.93
C LEU A 153 -9.07 3.35 -9.68
N VAL A 154 -10.12 2.55 -9.88
CA VAL A 154 -11.38 3.00 -10.46
C VAL A 154 -12.04 4.14 -9.68
N LEU A 155 -11.78 4.22 -8.37
CA LEU A 155 -12.27 5.29 -7.48
C LEU A 155 -11.39 6.56 -7.50
N GLU A 156 -10.26 6.54 -8.22
CA GLU A 156 -9.29 7.65 -8.28
C GLU A 156 -8.87 8.15 -6.88
N PRO A 157 -8.35 7.26 -6.02
CA PRO A 157 -7.98 7.64 -4.66
C PRO A 157 -6.82 8.65 -4.63
N GLU A 158 -6.73 9.43 -3.55
CA GLU A 158 -5.62 10.39 -3.33
C GLU A 158 -4.47 9.77 -2.55
N LEU A 159 -4.76 8.72 -1.78
CA LEU A 159 -3.79 7.94 -1.01
C LEU A 159 -3.93 6.46 -1.37
N LEU A 160 -2.81 5.81 -1.63
CA LEU A 160 -2.71 4.38 -1.89
C LEU A 160 -1.90 3.71 -0.78
N ALA A 161 -2.47 2.71 -0.16
CA ALA A 161 -1.82 1.85 0.83
C ALA A 161 -1.66 0.44 0.23
N PHE A 162 -0.44 -0.03 0.12
CA PHE A 162 -0.09 -1.33 -0.44
C PHE A 162 0.44 -2.25 0.66
N ASP A 163 -0.16 -3.40 0.83
CA ASP A 163 0.31 -4.43 1.74
C ASP A 163 0.97 -5.57 0.98
N GLU A 164 2.31 -5.70 1.10
CA GLU A 164 3.15 -6.70 0.43
C GLU A 164 2.81 -6.89 -1.06
N PRO A 165 2.82 -5.83 -1.88
CA PRO A 165 2.21 -5.86 -3.21
C PRO A 165 2.96 -6.76 -4.21
N SER A 166 4.28 -6.96 -4.05
CA SER A 166 5.10 -7.82 -4.92
C SER A 166 5.04 -9.31 -4.56
N ALA A 167 4.43 -9.66 -3.40
CA ALA A 167 4.39 -11.04 -2.95
C ALA A 167 3.71 -11.98 -3.96
N GLY A 168 4.36 -13.09 -4.29
CA GLY A 168 3.83 -14.12 -5.21
C GLY A 168 3.87 -13.75 -6.69
N LEU A 169 4.45 -12.61 -7.06
CA LEU A 169 4.70 -12.27 -8.46
C LEU A 169 6.00 -12.94 -8.95
N ASP A 170 5.98 -13.38 -10.20
CA ASP A 170 7.21 -13.76 -10.90
C ASP A 170 8.04 -12.50 -11.24
N PRO A 171 9.30 -12.65 -11.70
CA PRO A 171 10.16 -11.50 -12.00
C PRO A 171 9.59 -10.54 -13.07
N ALA A 172 8.81 -11.03 -14.03
CA ALA A 172 8.19 -10.20 -15.06
C ALA A 172 7.02 -9.41 -14.47
N GLY A 173 6.09 -10.09 -13.79
CA GLY A 173 4.95 -9.46 -13.12
C GLY A 173 5.37 -8.46 -12.04
N ARG A 174 6.50 -8.71 -11.34
CA ARG A 174 7.08 -7.76 -10.39
C ARG A 174 7.54 -6.48 -11.11
N ARG A 175 8.25 -6.58 -12.23
CA ARG A 175 8.67 -5.41 -13.02
C ARG A 175 7.47 -4.61 -13.50
N ASP A 176 6.47 -5.28 -14.09
CA ASP A 176 5.25 -4.62 -14.58
C ASP A 176 4.52 -3.90 -13.44
N PHE A 177 4.42 -4.53 -12.27
CA PHE A 177 3.82 -3.91 -11.08
C PHE A 177 4.59 -2.65 -10.63
N ILE A 178 5.91 -2.69 -10.60
CA ILE A 178 6.76 -1.55 -10.25
C ILE A 178 6.53 -0.39 -11.22
N GLU A 179 6.50 -0.64 -12.53
CA GLU A 179 6.24 0.40 -13.53
C GLU A 179 4.84 1.02 -13.37
N ILE A 180 3.82 0.19 -13.11
CA ILE A 180 2.48 0.68 -12.81
C ILE A 180 2.51 1.61 -11.60
N VAL A 181 3.08 1.17 -10.47
CA VAL A 181 3.11 1.95 -9.22
C VAL A 181 3.97 3.22 -9.36
N ARG A 182 5.06 3.16 -10.11
CA ARG A 182 5.92 4.31 -10.42
C ARG A 182 5.17 5.40 -11.17
N ALA A 183 4.33 5.01 -12.13
CA ALA A 183 3.52 5.95 -12.92
C ALA A 183 2.36 6.61 -12.15
N LEU A 184 2.04 6.13 -10.95
CA LEU A 184 0.98 6.70 -10.11
C LEU A 184 1.49 7.96 -9.39
N SER A 185 0.74 9.06 -9.48
CA SER A 185 1.09 10.36 -8.86
C SER A 185 0.57 10.52 -7.42
N GLN A 186 -0.27 9.60 -6.96
CA GLN A 186 -0.90 9.65 -5.64
C GLN A 186 0.15 9.54 -4.51
N THR A 187 -0.23 9.98 -3.31
CA THR A 187 0.50 9.62 -2.09
C THR A 187 0.49 8.10 -1.92
N LYS A 188 1.63 7.49 -1.63
CA LYS A 188 1.76 6.03 -1.52
C LYS A 188 2.40 5.61 -0.20
N VAL A 189 1.86 4.56 0.41
CA VAL A 189 2.46 3.86 1.54
C VAL A 189 2.62 2.40 1.13
N ILE A 190 3.84 1.91 1.07
CA ILE A 190 4.15 0.54 0.64
C ILE A 190 4.71 -0.22 1.84
N ALA A 191 3.87 -1.03 2.46
CA ALA A 191 4.31 -1.96 3.50
C ALA A 191 4.90 -3.20 2.84
N THR A 192 6.17 -3.48 3.10
CA THR A 192 6.85 -4.62 2.50
C THR A 192 8.07 -5.06 3.29
N HIS A 193 8.51 -6.29 3.06
CA HIS A 193 9.83 -6.80 3.41
C HIS A 193 10.75 -6.93 2.17
N ASP A 194 10.24 -6.64 0.97
CA ASP A 194 11.01 -6.58 -0.28
C ASP A 194 11.82 -5.27 -0.30
N MET A 195 13.09 -5.36 0.09
CA MET A 195 14.01 -4.23 0.18
C MET A 195 14.30 -3.61 -1.19
N GLU A 196 14.31 -4.42 -2.25
CA GLU A 196 14.50 -3.94 -3.63
C GLU A 196 13.31 -3.11 -4.09
N LEU A 197 12.08 -3.56 -3.80
CA LEU A 197 10.87 -2.81 -4.11
C LEU A 197 10.88 -1.44 -3.42
N ALA A 198 11.22 -1.42 -2.12
CA ALA A 198 11.31 -0.19 -1.35
C ALA A 198 12.39 0.75 -1.89
N TYR A 199 13.56 0.20 -2.25
CA TYR A 199 14.65 0.97 -2.84
C TYR A 199 14.28 1.58 -4.19
N GLU A 200 13.55 0.84 -5.03
CA GLU A 200 13.14 1.28 -6.37
C GLU A 200 12.04 2.37 -6.35
N LEU A 201 11.12 2.32 -5.41
CA LEU A 201 9.89 3.14 -5.44
C LEU A 201 9.84 4.25 -4.38
N CYS A 202 10.47 4.03 -3.21
CA CYS A 202 10.24 4.90 -2.06
C CYS A 202 11.37 5.94 -1.91
N GLY A 203 11.00 7.17 -1.59
CA GLY A 203 11.97 8.24 -1.28
C GLY A 203 12.32 8.33 0.22
N ARG A 204 11.42 7.83 1.08
CA ARG A 204 11.56 7.80 2.53
C ARG A 204 11.18 6.41 3.04
N ILE A 205 11.89 5.98 4.06
CA ILE A 205 11.70 4.68 4.69
C ILE A 205 11.39 4.87 6.17
N VAL A 206 10.38 4.17 6.64
CA VAL A 206 10.05 3.98 8.05
C VAL A 206 10.25 2.51 8.37
N VAL A 207 11.02 2.21 9.40
CA VAL A 207 11.22 0.84 9.90
C VAL A 207 10.35 0.64 11.12
N MET A 208 9.52 -0.41 11.09
CA MET A 208 8.71 -0.85 12.22
C MET A 208 9.25 -2.15 12.81
N ASP A 209 9.28 -2.23 14.13
CA ASP A 209 9.53 -3.48 14.87
C ASP A 209 8.70 -3.51 16.15
N HIS A 210 8.14 -4.69 16.46
CA HIS A 210 7.29 -4.90 17.66
C HIS A 210 6.22 -3.83 17.89
N GLY A 211 5.60 -3.33 16.81
CA GLY A 211 4.53 -2.34 16.85
C GLY A 211 5.00 -0.89 17.04
N ARG A 212 6.29 -0.62 16.96
CA ARG A 212 6.88 0.72 17.11
C ARG A 212 7.60 1.14 15.84
N ILE A 213 7.67 2.44 15.59
CA ILE A 213 8.60 3.01 14.62
C ILE A 213 9.98 3.07 15.32
N VAL A 214 10.97 2.42 14.71
CA VAL A 214 12.34 2.35 15.24
C VAL A 214 13.33 3.20 14.43
N ALA A 215 12.98 3.51 13.17
CA ALA A 215 13.72 4.43 12.33
C ALA A 215 12.78 5.11 11.32
N ASP A 216 13.12 6.33 10.92
CA ASP A 216 12.40 7.14 9.95
C ASP A 216 13.37 8.12 9.29
N GLY A 217 13.50 8.07 7.97
CA GLY A 217 14.43 8.93 7.26
C GLY A 217 14.46 8.72 5.75
N PRO A 218 15.34 9.48 5.06
CA PRO A 218 15.57 9.28 3.62
C PRO A 218 15.97 7.84 3.31
N ARG A 219 15.49 7.32 2.19
CA ARG A 219 15.73 5.94 1.75
C ARG A 219 17.20 5.53 1.85
N ASP A 220 18.09 6.33 1.27
CA ASP A 220 19.52 5.96 1.17
C ASP A 220 20.20 5.95 2.55
N ALA A 221 19.76 6.79 3.49
CA ALA A 221 20.26 6.79 4.85
C ALA A 221 19.81 5.55 5.63
N ILE A 222 18.53 5.19 5.54
CA ILE A 222 17.98 4.02 6.27
C ILE A 222 18.48 2.71 5.64
N LEU A 223 18.40 2.56 4.31
CA LEU A 223 18.81 1.33 3.63
C LEU A 223 20.35 1.16 3.57
N GLY A 224 21.11 2.23 3.74
CA GLY A 224 22.56 2.20 3.86
C GLY A 224 23.07 1.75 5.23
N ASP A 225 22.29 1.88 6.28
CA ASP A 225 22.66 1.49 7.64
C ASP A 225 22.49 -0.02 7.88
N ALA A 226 23.55 -0.77 7.59
CA ALA A 226 23.58 -2.23 7.77
C ALA A 226 23.36 -2.64 9.24
N GLY A 227 23.83 -1.83 10.22
CA GLY A 227 23.65 -2.10 11.64
C GLY A 227 22.20 -2.00 12.07
N LEU A 228 21.54 -0.91 11.66
CA LEU A 228 20.09 -0.71 11.88
C LEU A 228 19.28 -1.86 11.27
N LEU A 229 19.51 -2.18 9.99
CA LEU A 229 18.76 -3.20 9.30
C LEU A 229 18.93 -4.58 9.94
N SER A 230 20.17 -4.97 10.26
CA SER A 230 20.47 -6.25 10.92
C SER A 230 19.83 -6.36 12.30
N ALA A 231 19.84 -5.28 13.10
CA ALA A 231 19.19 -5.24 14.42
C ALA A 231 17.67 -5.52 14.34
N HIS A 232 17.04 -5.22 13.18
CA HIS A 232 15.61 -5.41 12.94
C HIS A 232 15.31 -6.53 11.93
N ARG A 233 16.26 -7.48 11.71
CA ARG A 233 16.10 -8.65 10.84
C ARG A 233 15.80 -8.28 9.38
N LEU A 234 16.40 -7.19 8.93
CA LEU A 234 16.34 -6.72 7.54
C LEU A 234 17.73 -6.76 6.94
N GLU A 235 17.80 -6.80 5.61
CA GLU A 235 19.05 -6.81 4.86
C GLU A 235 19.10 -5.61 3.92
N ARG A 236 20.29 -5.21 3.50
CA ARG A 236 20.45 -4.13 2.51
C ARG A 236 19.98 -4.61 1.13
N PRO A 237 19.36 -3.73 0.31
CA PRO A 237 19.06 -4.07 -1.08
C PRO A 237 20.35 -4.43 -1.82
N LEU A 238 20.31 -5.53 -2.57
CA LEU A 238 21.48 -6.00 -3.34
C LEU A 238 21.90 -4.97 -4.41
N SER A 239 20.92 -4.36 -5.07
CA SER A 239 21.15 -3.31 -6.07
C SER A 239 21.91 -2.10 -5.50
N MET A 240 21.63 -1.72 -4.24
CA MET A 240 22.36 -0.66 -3.54
C MET A 240 23.80 -1.08 -3.24
N VAL A 241 24.01 -2.31 -2.78
CA VAL A 241 25.36 -2.85 -2.49
C VAL A 241 26.20 -2.91 -3.76
N LEU A 242 25.64 -3.44 -4.84
CA LEU A 242 26.33 -3.52 -6.13
C LEU A 242 26.72 -2.13 -6.67
N ARG A 243 25.83 -1.14 -6.56
CA ARG A 243 26.12 0.23 -6.97
C ARG A 243 27.28 0.84 -6.20
N GLU A 244 27.33 0.64 -4.87
CA GLU A 244 28.45 1.12 -4.04
C GLU A 244 29.78 0.45 -4.41
N MET A 245 29.77 -0.85 -4.75
CA MET A 245 30.98 -1.55 -5.21
C MET A 245 31.49 -0.98 -6.54
N THR A 246 30.61 -0.79 -7.51
CA THR A 246 30.97 -0.22 -8.81
C THR A 246 31.55 1.20 -8.70
N LEU A 247 31.07 2.01 -7.74
CA LEU A 247 31.59 3.37 -7.51
C LEU A 247 32.93 3.41 -6.77
N ARG A 248 33.32 2.32 -6.09
CA ARG A 248 34.65 2.21 -5.43
C ARG A 248 35.75 1.77 -6.39
N ASP A 249 35.34 1.09 -7.48
CA ASP A 249 36.27 0.54 -8.49
C ASP A 249 36.48 1.52 -9.68
N ALA A 250 35.77 2.67 -9.68
CA ALA A 250 35.88 3.72 -10.70
C ALA A 250 36.63 4.96 -10.16
#